data_90532b9a35a38392152456ea6e20bc15
#
_entry.id   90532b9a35a38392152456ea6e20bc15
#
_cell.length_a   1.000
_cell.length_b   1.000
_cell.length_c   1.000
_cell.angle_alpha   90.00
_cell.angle_beta   90.00
_cell.angle_gamma   90.00
#
_symmetry.space_group_name_H-M   'P 1'
#
loop_
_entity.id
_entity.type
_entity.pdbx_description
1 polymer ?
#
loop_
_entity_poly.entity_id
_entity_poly.type
_entity_poly.pdbx_seq_one_letter_code
_entity_poly.pdbx_strand_id
1 'polypeptide(L)'
;ALACASAMTALAIVDPMGVTKTHQVAQAATDNVPARSAGVDVSSWQSTNLNQQAKSGAQFAVVKVSEGTNYQNPNAQGQIQSAEQNNMMTMGYHYTHFGSDSNRAVQEGNYAVNSAQQAGLPQGSYLATDWEQDVNNNTNGSVAANTNAITSFMDTVHDGGYNPMLYSNEWLLKNKVDTNKISEKYPNALWVAKYKTNGREDNPDFNYFPSMDNVAIWQYTQNWRGQNVDGNVNVVPLSNKTNTNNNTSNNAANTNNSNANNGQSSSQAPARPNTNKPAQPSQKPSTNTNVN
;
A
#
# COMPACT_ATOMS: atom_id res chain seq x y z
N ALA A 1 21.65 21.84 12.72
CA ALA A 1 21.94 21.10 11.49
C ALA A 1 22.96 20.02 11.83
N LEU A 2 22.52 18.76 11.98
CA LEU A 2 23.42 17.61 12.07
C LEU A 2 23.05 16.71 10.89
N ALA A 3 23.90 16.70 9.87
CA ALA A 3 23.80 15.75 8.77
C ALA A 3 24.37 14.42 9.25
N CYS A 4 23.53 13.39 9.36
CA CYS A 4 23.99 12.01 9.52
C CYS A 4 24.43 11.51 8.16
N ALA A 5 25.73 11.52 7.91
CA ALA A 5 26.35 10.80 6.79
C ALA A 5 26.41 9.32 7.17
N SER A 6 25.62 8.49 6.48
CA SER A 6 25.72 7.03 6.59
C SER A 6 26.98 6.58 5.88
N ALA A 7 27.96 6.10 6.64
CA ALA A 7 29.19 5.53 6.09
C ALA A 7 28.89 4.16 5.47
N MET A 8 29.17 4.01 4.18
CA MET A 8 29.15 2.72 3.49
C MET A 8 30.37 1.91 3.90
N THR A 9 30.19 0.76 4.52
CA THR A 9 31.24 -0.24 4.73
C THR A 9 31.08 -1.31 3.68
N ALA A 10 31.93 -1.31 2.66
CA ALA A 10 32.06 -2.41 1.71
C ALA A 10 32.88 -3.53 2.34
N LEU A 11 32.29 -4.69 2.58
CA LEU A 11 32.99 -5.89 3.00
C LEU A 11 33.39 -6.68 1.74
N ALA A 12 34.65 -6.70 1.39
CA ALA A 12 35.15 -7.52 0.30
C ALA A 12 35.53 -8.91 0.83
N ILE A 13 34.84 -9.94 0.41
CA ILE A 13 35.19 -11.34 0.64
C ILE A 13 35.94 -11.80 -0.63
N VAL A 14 37.18 -12.17 -0.50
CA VAL A 14 37.99 -12.70 -1.59
C VAL A 14 37.86 -14.21 -1.62
N ASP A 15 37.27 -14.74 -2.68
CA ASP A 15 37.20 -16.18 -2.96
C ASP A 15 38.57 -16.65 -3.52
N PRO A 16 39.05 -17.87 -3.20
CA PRO A 16 40.34 -18.36 -3.62
C PRO A 16 40.54 -18.57 -5.14
N MET A 17 39.49 -18.26 -5.93
CA MET A 17 39.56 -18.32 -7.40
C MET A 17 39.59 -16.92 -8.07
N GLY A 18 39.87 -15.85 -7.35
CA GLY A 18 40.15 -14.54 -7.93
C GLY A 18 38.98 -13.81 -8.61
N VAL A 19 37.76 -14.26 -8.41
CA VAL A 19 36.55 -13.57 -8.88
C VAL A 19 36.01 -12.68 -7.76
N THR A 20 36.30 -11.40 -7.82
CA THR A 20 35.67 -10.40 -6.94
C THR A 20 34.20 -10.28 -7.29
N LYS A 21 33.35 -11.01 -6.60
CA LYS A 21 31.90 -10.70 -6.55
C LYS A 21 31.75 -9.48 -5.66
N THR A 22 31.58 -8.31 -6.27
CA THR A 22 31.06 -7.15 -5.55
C THR A 22 29.63 -7.48 -5.17
N HIS A 23 29.40 -7.89 -3.92
CA HIS A 23 28.07 -7.82 -3.34
C HIS A 23 27.74 -6.33 -3.25
N GLN A 24 26.90 -5.83 -4.16
CA GLN A 24 26.21 -4.57 -3.94
C GLN A 24 25.39 -4.78 -2.66
N VAL A 25 25.82 -4.14 -1.57
CA VAL A 25 24.98 -4.04 -0.38
C VAL A 25 23.75 -3.29 -0.85
N ALA A 26 22.61 -3.97 -0.86
CA ALA A 26 21.34 -3.32 -1.13
C ALA A 26 21.22 -2.16 -0.14
N GLN A 27 21.17 -0.94 -0.66
CA GLN A 27 20.94 0.24 0.17
C GLN A 27 19.57 0.05 0.81
N ALA A 28 19.52 0.11 2.14
CA ALA A 28 18.24 -0.04 2.85
C ALA A 28 17.28 1.03 2.37
N ALA A 29 16.06 0.61 2.01
CA ALA A 29 14.99 1.53 1.67
C ALA A 29 14.82 2.56 2.79
N THR A 30 14.41 3.78 2.45
CA THR A 30 14.12 4.76 3.49
C THR A 30 12.79 4.41 4.15
N ASP A 31 12.81 4.28 5.47
CA ASP A 31 11.61 3.96 6.26
C ASP A 31 10.84 5.21 6.70
N ASN A 32 11.37 6.40 6.40
CA ASN A 32 10.77 7.66 6.84
C ASN A 32 10.90 8.73 5.77
N VAL A 33 9.83 9.50 5.59
CA VAL A 33 9.83 10.72 4.77
C VAL A 33 9.25 11.88 5.56
N PRO A 34 9.88 13.07 5.52
CA PRO A 34 9.36 14.26 6.19
C PRO A 34 8.06 14.73 5.53
N ALA A 35 7.29 15.56 6.25
CA ALA A 35 6.13 16.22 5.67
C ALA A 35 6.52 17.06 4.44
N ARG A 36 5.60 17.19 3.49
CA ARG A 36 5.77 17.90 2.21
C ARG A 36 6.70 17.21 1.22
N SER A 37 6.91 15.91 1.37
CA SER A 37 7.61 15.09 0.38
C SER A 37 6.68 14.76 -0.79
N ALA A 38 7.23 14.77 -2.01
CA ALA A 38 6.52 14.29 -3.19
C ALA A 38 6.54 12.76 -3.25
N GLY A 39 5.45 12.16 -3.70
CA GLY A 39 5.34 10.74 -3.96
C GLY A 39 4.53 10.44 -5.21
N VAL A 40 4.55 9.20 -5.61
CA VAL A 40 3.74 8.70 -6.73
C VAL A 40 2.95 7.48 -6.30
N ASP A 41 1.80 7.23 -6.94
CA ASP A 41 1.18 5.92 -6.85
C ASP A 41 1.13 5.25 -8.22
N VAL A 42 1.30 3.93 -8.22
CA VAL A 42 1.51 3.12 -9.42
C VAL A 42 0.75 1.81 -9.36
N SER A 43 0.38 1.32 -10.54
CA SER A 43 -0.32 0.04 -10.72
C SER A 43 0.31 -0.74 -11.87
N SER A 44 -0.42 -1.75 -12.40
CA SER A 44 0.00 -2.47 -13.60
C SER A 44 0.08 -1.61 -14.88
N TRP A 45 -0.43 -0.39 -14.84
CA TRP A 45 -0.33 0.56 -15.95
C TRP A 45 1.04 1.22 -16.07
N GLN A 46 1.81 1.27 -14.98
CA GLN A 46 3.14 1.84 -14.96
C GLN A 46 4.20 0.74 -15.04
N SER A 47 5.39 1.12 -15.55
CA SER A 47 6.57 0.26 -15.60
C SER A 47 6.98 -0.22 -14.20
N THR A 48 7.66 -1.35 -14.13
CA THR A 48 8.36 -1.79 -12.91
C THR A 48 9.56 -0.91 -12.55
N ASN A 49 10.06 -0.08 -13.50
CA ASN A 49 11.19 0.80 -13.28
C ASN A 49 10.73 2.21 -12.88
N LEU A 50 10.95 2.59 -11.64
CA LEU A 50 10.57 3.89 -11.06
C LEU A 50 11.74 4.89 -10.99
N ASN A 51 12.83 4.65 -11.67
CA ASN A 51 14.02 5.51 -11.72
C ASN A 51 13.69 6.96 -12.13
N GLN A 52 12.77 7.12 -13.10
CA GLN A 52 12.40 8.45 -13.58
C GLN A 52 11.64 9.23 -12.49
N GLN A 53 10.75 8.59 -11.77
CA GLN A 53 9.98 9.19 -10.67
C GLN A 53 10.91 9.62 -9.54
N ALA A 54 11.82 8.74 -9.13
CA ALA A 54 12.83 9.05 -8.12
C ALA A 54 13.74 10.22 -8.54
N LYS A 55 14.28 10.22 -9.77
CA LYS A 55 15.11 11.32 -10.31
C LYS A 55 14.31 12.62 -10.41
N SER A 56 13.00 12.55 -10.56
CA SER A 56 12.11 13.71 -10.56
C SER A 56 11.75 14.18 -9.15
N GLY A 57 12.26 13.52 -8.10
CA GLY A 57 12.13 13.94 -6.70
C GLY A 57 11.02 13.24 -5.91
N ALA A 58 10.47 12.12 -6.41
CA ALA A 58 9.60 11.28 -5.59
C ALA A 58 10.41 10.64 -4.45
N GLN A 59 9.91 10.76 -3.22
CA GLN A 59 10.52 10.22 -2.02
C GLN A 59 9.75 9.01 -1.47
N PHE A 60 8.54 8.76 -1.96
CA PHE A 60 7.77 7.57 -1.66
C PHE A 60 6.98 7.08 -2.87
N ALA A 61 6.67 5.79 -2.88
CA ALA A 61 5.83 5.16 -3.88
C ALA A 61 4.75 4.30 -3.21
N VAL A 62 3.49 4.49 -3.61
CA VAL A 62 2.36 3.66 -3.17
C VAL A 62 2.03 2.70 -4.31
N VAL A 63 2.27 1.42 -4.12
CA VAL A 63 2.18 0.39 -5.17
C VAL A 63 0.90 -0.40 -5.02
N LYS A 64 0.08 -0.51 -6.10
CA LYS A 64 -1.04 -1.45 -6.12
C LYS A 64 -0.52 -2.86 -5.91
N VAL A 65 -0.96 -3.54 -4.86
CA VAL A 65 -0.59 -4.93 -4.62
C VAL A 65 -1.65 -5.90 -5.13
N SER A 66 -2.93 -5.53 -5.00
CA SER A 66 -4.05 -6.40 -5.38
C SER A 66 -5.36 -5.66 -5.61
N GLU A 67 -6.39 -6.41 -6.04
CA GLU A 67 -7.76 -5.92 -6.27
C GLU A 67 -8.76 -7.04 -5.99
N GLY A 68 -9.86 -6.74 -5.30
CA GLY A 68 -10.87 -7.72 -4.91
C GLY A 68 -10.25 -8.93 -4.21
N THR A 69 -10.66 -10.15 -4.58
CA THR A 69 -10.13 -11.40 -3.98
C THR A 69 -9.37 -12.29 -4.96
N ASN A 70 -9.10 -11.81 -6.19
CA ASN A 70 -8.59 -12.68 -7.26
C ASN A 70 -7.59 -12.02 -8.21
N TYR A 71 -7.24 -10.75 -8.02
CA TYR A 71 -6.23 -10.07 -8.84
C TYR A 71 -5.05 -9.61 -7.99
N GLN A 72 -3.84 -9.93 -8.45
CA GLN A 72 -2.59 -9.39 -7.94
C GLN A 72 -1.91 -8.58 -9.05
N ASN A 73 -1.33 -7.43 -8.71
CA ASN A 73 -0.59 -6.63 -9.66
C ASN A 73 0.70 -7.36 -10.06
N PRO A 74 0.86 -7.78 -11.32
CA PRO A 74 2.04 -8.53 -11.76
C PRO A 74 3.33 -7.69 -11.70
N ASN A 75 3.21 -6.37 -11.65
CA ASN A 75 4.34 -5.45 -11.58
C ASN A 75 4.73 -5.09 -10.14
N ALA A 76 3.93 -5.45 -9.12
CA ALA A 76 4.09 -4.98 -7.75
C ALA A 76 5.47 -5.24 -7.17
N GLN A 77 5.97 -6.47 -7.27
CA GLN A 77 7.29 -6.83 -6.76
C GLN A 77 8.41 -5.99 -7.42
N GLY A 78 8.37 -5.85 -8.75
CA GLY A 78 9.38 -5.06 -9.46
C GLY A 78 9.29 -3.56 -9.14
N GLN A 79 8.08 -3.02 -8.95
CA GLN A 79 7.87 -1.62 -8.57
C GLN A 79 8.37 -1.35 -7.14
N ILE A 80 8.08 -2.24 -6.18
CA ILE A 80 8.59 -2.16 -4.80
C ILE A 80 10.12 -2.20 -4.80
N GLN A 81 10.72 -3.19 -5.45
CA GLN A 81 12.18 -3.31 -5.56
C GLN A 81 12.82 -2.08 -6.21
N SER A 82 12.21 -1.56 -7.27
CA SER A 82 12.73 -0.35 -7.92
C SER A 82 12.63 0.88 -7.03
N ALA A 83 11.54 1.03 -6.27
CA ALA A 83 11.40 2.12 -5.31
C ALA A 83 12.49 2.04 -4.23
N GLU A 84 12.70 0.87 -3.64
CA GLU A 84 13.72 0.64 -2.62
C GLU A 84 15.13 0.92 -3.13
N GLN A 85 15.47 0.43 -4.33
CA GLN A 85 16.77 0.69 -4.99
C GLN A 85 17.03 2.17 -5.26
N ASN A 86 15.97 2.97 -5.35
CA ASN A 86 16.03 4.42 -5.54
C ASN A 86 15.81 5.22 -4.26
N ASN A 87 15.89 4.58 -3.09
CA ASN A 87 15.70 5.19 -1.76
C ASN A 87 14.32 5.85 -1.57
N MET A 88 13.31 5.39 -2.27
CA MET A 88 11.93 5.78 -1.99
C MET A 88 11.34 4.89 -0.89
N MET A 89 10.59 5.48 0.04
CA MET A 89 9.78 4.75 0.99
C MET A 89 8.68 4.00 0.25
N THR A 90 8.52 2.70 0.51
CA THR A 90 7.50 1.87 -0.13
C THR A 90 6.25 1.75 0.72
N MET A 91 5.11 1.84 0.06
CA MET A 91 3.77 1.65 0.59
C MET A 91 2.97 0.82 -0.39
N GLY A 92 1.86 0.22 0.07
CA GLY A 92 0.97 -0.55 -0.79
C GLY A 92 -0.46 -0.04 -0.80
N TYR A 93 -1.24 -0.42 -1.83
CA TYR A 93 -2.68 -0.27 -1.79
C TYR A 93 -3.40 -1.45 -2.43
N HIS A 94 -4.63 -1.65 -1.99
CA HIS A 94 -5.57 -2.64 -2.49
C HIS A 94 -6.80 -1.94 -3.04
N TYR A 95 -7.16 -2.19 -4.31
CA TYR A 95 -8.38 -1.68 -4.91
C TYR A 95 -9.57 -2.55 -4.50
N THR A 96 -10.54 -1.96 -3.81
CA THR A 96 -11.57 -2.71 -3.10
C THR A 96 -12.83 -2.92 -3.92
N HIS A 97 -13.51 -4.04 -3.67
CA HIS A 97 -14.82 -4.39 -4.22
C HIS A 97 -15.86 -4.69 -3.15
N PHE A 98 -15.54 -4.47 -1.86
CA PHE A 98 -16.43 -4.86 -0.76
C PHE A 98 -17.62 -3.92 -0.53
N GLY A 99 -17.60 -2.70 -1.09
CA GLY A 99 -18.66 -1.72 -0.90
C GLY A 99 -18.95 -1.41 0.56
N SER A 100 -20.10 -1.91 1.08
CA SER A 100 -20.51 -1.78 2.48
C SER A 100 -20.60 -3.13 3.21
N ASP A 101 -20.05 -4.20 2.64
CA ASP A 101 -20.05 -5.55 3.21
C ASP A 101 -18.80 -5.79 4.06
N SER A 102 -18.95 -5.80 5.40
CA SER A 102 -17.85 -6.01 6.34
C SER A 102 -17.22 -7.41 6.25
N ASN A 103 -17.98 -8.45 5.91
CA ASN A 103 -17.44 -9.79 5.77
C ASN A 103 -16.56 -9.89 4.54
N ARG A 104 -16.99 -9.29 3.43
CA ARG A 104 -16.19 -9.20 2.21
C ARG A 104 -14.96 -8.33 2.44
N ALA A 105 -15.08 -7.24 3.20
CA ALA A 105 -13.97 -6.37 3.56
C ALA A 105 -12.86 -7.13 4.31
N VAL A 106 -13.21 -8.02 5.25
CA VAL A 106 -12.24 -8.90 5.93
C VAL A 106 -11.58 -9.88 4.94
N GLN A 107 -12.34 -10.46 4.01
CA GLN A 107 -11.78 -11.36 2.99
C GLN A 107 -10.79 -10.62 2.07
N GLU A 108 -11.16 -9.43 1.61
CA GLU A 108 -10.30 -8.59 0.77
C GLU A 108 -9.08 -8.08 1.56
N GLY A 109 -9.25 -7.74 2.85
CA GLY A 109 -8.14 -7.37 3.74
C GLY A 109 -7.10 -8.49 3.89
N ASN A 110 -7.54 -9.74 4.11
CA ASN A 110 -6.64 -10.89 4.14
C ASN A 110 -5.95 -11.13 2.79
N TYR A 111 -6.67 -10.93 1.69
CA TYR A 111 -6.09 -11.06 0.36
C TYR A 111 -5.05 -9.97 0.09
N ALA A 112 -5.33 -8.73 0.52
CA ALA A 112 -4.40 -7.59 0.42
C ALA A 112 -3.11 -7.83 1.20
N VAL A 113 -3.22 -8.30 2.45
CA VAL A 113 -2.07 -8.65 3.30
C VAL A 113 -1.21 -9.72 2.65
N ASN A 114 -1.82 -10.82 2.20
CA ASN A 114 -1.10 -11.90 1.53
C ASN A 114 -0.42 -11.42 0.23
N SER A 115 -1.09 -10.57 -0.54
CA SER A 115 -0.54 -10.02 -1.78
C SER A 115 0.63 -9.05 -1.52
N ALA A 116 0.53 -8.23 -0.48
CA ALA A 116 1.60 -7.33 -0.05
C ALA A 116 2.85 -8.12 0.38
N GLN A 117 2.68 -9.18 1.17
CA GLN A 117 3.77 -10.08 1.58
C GLN A 117 4.43 -10.75 0.37
N GLN A 118 3.64 -11.28 -0.57
CA GLN A 118 4.14 -11.94 -1.78
C GLN A 118 4.87 -10.96 -2.72
N ALA A 119 4.43 -9.71 -2.78
CA ALA A 119 5.09 -8.65 -3.53
C ALA A 119 6.37 -8.14 -2.86
N GLY A 120 6.66 -8.57 -1.63
CA GLY A 120 7.83 -8.14 -0.87
C GLY A 120 7.68 -6.79 -0.19
N LEU A 121 6.45 -6.29 0.01
CA LEU A 121 6.23 -5.08 0.80
C LEU A 121 6.64 -5.32 2.26
N PRO A 122 7.60 -4.54 2.82
CA PRO A 122 8.05 -4.74 4.19
C PRO A 122 6.91 -4.64 5.20
N GLN A 123 6.91 -5.49 6.22
CA GLN A 123 5.98 -5.34 7.34
C GLN A 123 6.23 -4.00 8.05
N GLY A 124 5.15 -3.39 8.55
CA GLY A 124 5.19 -2.04 9.08
C GLY A 124 5.07 -0.93 8.03
N SER A 125 5.04 -1.29 6.73
CA SER A 125 4.65 -0.34 5.68
C SER A 125 3.17 0.01 5.77
N TYR A 126 2.79 1.12 5.15
CA TYR A 126 1.36 1.42 4.96
C TYR A 126 0.76 0.52 3.87
N LEU A 127 -0.47 0.06 4.13
CA LEU A 127 -1.28 -0.67 3.16
C LEU A 127 -2.69 -0.06 3.14
N ALA A 128 -2.99 0.66 2.06
CA ALA A 128 -4.23 1.41 1.94
C ALA A 128 -5.35 0.56 1.33
N THR A 129 -6.59 0.82 1.79
CA THR A 129 -7.81 0.45 1.06
C THR A 129 -8.15 1.57 0.09
N ASP A 130 -8.22 1.27 -1.19
CA ASP A 130 -8.67 2.18 -2.24
C ASP A 130 -10.18 1.96 -2.44
N TRP A 131 -10.99 2.81 -1.76
CA TRP A 131 -12.45 2.68 -1.72
C TRP A 131 -13.11 3.77 -2.57
N GLU A 132 -13.42 3.43 -3.82
CA GLU A 132 -14.03 4.31 -4.81
C GLU A 132 -15.33 3.71 -5.37
N GLN A 133 -16.21 4.55 -5.90
CA GLN A 133 -17.40 4.09 -6.60
C GLN A 133 -17.02 3.63 -8.02
N ASP A 134 -17.27 2.36 -8.32
CA ASP A 134 -17.21 1.83 -9.68
C ASP A 134 -18.22 0.70 -9.91
N VAL A 135 -18.09 -0.03 -11.04
CA VAL A 135 -18.99 -1.15 -11.38
C VAL A 135 -18.84 -2.34 -10.44
N ASN A 136 -17.70 -2.49 -9.80
CA ASN A 136 -17.37 -3.60 -8.90
C ASN A 136 -17.49 -3.20 -7.43
N ASN A 137 -17.45 -1.89 -7.12
CA ASN A 137 -17.49 -1.37 -5.76
C ASN A 137 -18.66 -0.40 -5.56
N ASN A 138 -19.71 -0.88 -4.93
CA ASN A 138 -20.92 -0.07 -4.67
C ASN A 138 -20.83 0.66 -3.33
N THR A 139 -20.59 1.98 -3.38
CA THR A 139 -20.48 2.85 -2.21
C THR A 139 -21.81 3.43 -1.73
N ASN A 140 -22.95 2.96 -2.25
CA ASN A 140 -24.31 3.50 -1.92
C ASN A 140 -24.89 2.98 -0.60
N GLY A 141 -24.12 2.26 0.20
CA GLY A 141 -24.49 1.89 1.56
C GLY A 141 -24.74 3.12 2.45
N SER A 142 -25.32 2.89 3.63
CA SER A 142 -25.37 3.94 4.64
C SER A 142 -23.95 4.32 5.11
N VAL A 143 -23.79 5.56 5.60
CA VAL A 143 -22.52 6.01 6.18
C VAL A 143 -21.99 5.01 7.21
N ALA A 144 -22.85 4.52 8.09
CA ALA A 144 -22.48 3.54 9.12
C ALA A 144 -22.01 2.21 8.51
N ALA A 145 -22.70 1.68 7.49
CA ALA A 145 -22.34 0.42 6.85
C ALA A 145 -21.02 0.55 6.08
N ASN A 146 -20.84 1.61 5.30
CA ASN A 146 -19.60 1.89 4.60
C ASN A 146 -18.43 2.01 5.59
N THR A 147 -18.59 2.83 6.64
CA THR A 147 -17.55 3.03 7.65
C THR A 147 -17.18 1.72 8.36
N ASN A 148 -18.16 0.89 8.70
CA ASN A 148 -17.90 -0.40 9.34
C ASN A 148 -17.15 -1.34 8.40
N ALA A 149 -17.51 -1.42 7.12
CA ALA A 149 -16.80 -2.25 6.14
C ALA A 149 -15.36 -1.78 5.96
N ILE A 150 -15.15 -0.47 5.76
CA ILE A 150 -13.80 0.12 5.67
C ILE A 150 -12.99 -0.19 6.94
N THR A 151 -13.57 0.01 8.13
CA THR A 151 -12.89 -0.29 9.40
C THR A 151 -12.52 -1.77 9.49
N SER A 152 -13.41 -2.69 9.09
CA SER A 152 -13.13 -4.13 9.09
C SER A 152 -11.95 -4.51 8.18
N PHE A 153 -11.82 -3.87 7.01
CA PHE A 153 -10.64 -4.03 6.17
C PHE A 153 -9.38 -3.49 6.86
N MET A 154 -9.44 -2.27 7.39
CA MET A 154 -8.30 -1.62 8.05
C MET A 154 -7.83 -2.41 9.28
N ASP A 155 -8.75 -2.98 10.05
CA ASP A 155 -8.45 -3.86 11.19
C ASP A 155 -7.68 -5.12 10.73
N THR A 156 -8.15 -5.74 9.65
CA THR A 156 -7.50 -6.93 9.07
C THR A 156 -6.09 -6.61 8.58
N VAL A 157 -5.89 -5.45 7.97
CA VAL A 157 -4.58 -4.98 7.53
C VAL A 157 -3.65 -4.73 8.73
N HIS A 158 -4.17 -4.09 9.78
CA HIS A 158 -3.43 -3.84 11.01
C HIS A 158 -3.00 -5.15 11.69
N ASP A 159 -3.93 -6.10 11.82
CA ASP A 159 -3.65 -7.41 12.40
C ASP A 159 -2.65 -8.23 11.57
N GLY A 160 -2.60 -7.96 10.26
CA GLY A 160 -1.61 -8.51 9.33
C GLY A 160 -0.22 -7.86 9.41
N GLY A 161 -0.02 -6.89 10.32
CA GLY A 161 1.28 -6.25 10.57
C GLY A 161 1.60 -5.07 9.65
N TYR A 162 0.59 -4.46 9.04
CA TYR A 162 0.71 -3.24 8.21
C TYR A 162 0.01 -2.05 8.86
N ASN A 163 0.42 -0.83 8.52
CA ASN A 163 -0.25 0.38 8.94
C ASN A 163 -1.41 0.67 7.97
N PRO A 164 -2.69 0.61 8.41
CA PRO A 164 -3.80 0.80 7.50
C PRO A 164 -3.98 2.27 7.10
N MET A 165 -4.39 2.50 5.85
CA MET A 165 -4.83 3.79 5.33
C MET A 165 -6.15 3.65 4.58
N LEU A 166 -6.91 4.73 4.49
CA LEU A 166 -8.10 4.86 3.65
C LEU A 166 -7.83 5.86 2.53
N TYR A 167 -7.81 5.38 1.29
CA TYR A 167 -7.85 6.22 0.11
C TYR A 167 -9.27 6.32 -0.44
N SER A 168 -9.66 7.53 -0.75
CA SER A 168 -10.84 7.85 -1.55
C SER A 168 -10.79 9.31 -2.02
N ASN A 169 -11.75 9.71 -2.86
CA ASN A 169 -11.92 11.13 -3.20
C ASN A 169 -12.60 11.91 -2.06
N GLU A 170 -12.36 13.23 -2.02
CA GLU A 170 -12.89 14.13 -1.00
C GLU A 170 -14.42 14.02 -0.85
N TRP A 171 -15.15 13.89 -1.96
CA TRP A 171 -16.62 13.85 -1.92
C TRP A 171 -17.15 12.59 -1.23
N LEU A 172 -16.61 11.42 -1.56
CA LEU A 172 -16.99 10.15 -0.92
C LEU A 172 -16.67 10.17 0.57
N LEU A 173 -15.48 10.64 0.95
CA LEU A 173 -15.09 10.72 2.35
C LEU A 173 -16.01 11.63 3.16
N LYS A 174 -16.41 12.77 2.62
CA LYS A 174 -17.31 13.71 3.30
C LYS A 174 -18.77 13.25 3.37
N ASN A 175 -19.24 12.49 2.38
CA ASN A 175 -20.67 12.21 2.23
C ASN A 175 -21.05 10.74 2.51
N LYS A 176 -20.09 9.83 2.47
CA LYS A 176 -20.33 8.39 2.52
C LYS A 176 -19.60 7.66 3.63
N VAL A 177 -18.70 8.34 4.36
CA VAL A 177 -17.86 7.76 5.41
C VAL A 177 -17.87 8.67 6.64
N ASP A 178 -17.93 8.09 7.83
CA ASP A 178 -17.62 8.77 9.08
C ASP A 178 -16.09 8.76 9.30
N THR A 179 -15.43 9.78 8.76
CA THR A 179 -13.98 9.90 8.84
C THR A 179 -13.48 10.19 10.25
N ASN A 180 -14.32 10.74 11.14
CA ASN A 180 -13.97 10.94 12.55
C ASN A 180 -13.81 9.60 13.25
N LYS A 181 -14.77 8.68 13.04
CA LYS A 181 -14.70 7.32 13.60
C LYS A 181 -13.47 6.55 13.08
N ILE A 182 -13.11 6.72 11.81
CA ILE A 182 -11.87 6.15 11.25
C ILE A 182 -10.64 6.74 11.97
N SER A 183 -10.59 8.07 12.11
CA SER A 183 -9.44 8.79 12.65
C SER A 183 -9.27 8.64 14.17
N GLU A 184 -10.36 8.38 14.90
CA GLU A 184 -10.29 8.00 16.32
C GLU A 184 -9.49 6.71 16.51
N LYS A 185 -9.64 5.74 15.62
CA LYS A 185 -8.93 4.45 15.68
C LYS A 185 -7.58 4.50 14.98
N TYR A 186 -7.51 5.16 13.83
CA TYR A 186 -6.33 5.26 12.96
C TYR A 186 -6.04 6.74 12.66
N PRO A 187 -5.35 7.46 13.57
CA PRO A 187 -5.03 8.87 13.37
C PRO A 187 -4.15 9.09 12.14
N ASN A 188 -4.40 10.16 11.38
CA ASN A 188 -3.65 10.50 10.18
C ASN A 188 -3.58 9.35 9.15
N ALA A 189 -4.68 8.64 8.96
CA ALA A 189 -4.76 7.50 8.04
C ALA A 189 -5.55 7.81 6.75
N LEU A 190 -5.84 9.08 6.46
CA LEU A 190 -6.56 9.45 5.24
C LEU A 190 -5.58 9.80 4.11
N TRP A 191 -5.75 9.16 2.97
CA TRP A 191 -5.13 9.49 1.70
C TRP A 191 -6.23 9.97 0.75
N VAL A 192 -6.24 11.26 0.46
CA VAL A 192 -7.39 11.93 -0.17
C VAL A 192 -7.06 12.37 -1.59
N ALA A 193 -7.89 11.96 -2.57
CA ALA A 193 -7.82 12.45 -3.94
C ALA A 193 -8.66 13.72 -4.09
N LYS A 194 -8.03 14.78 -4.58
CA LYS A 194 -8.67 16.02 -5.01
C LYS A 194 -7.79 16.73 -6.02
N TYR A 195 -8.29 16.93 -7.21
CA TYR A 195 -7.54 17.51 -8.32
C TYR A 195 -8.01 18.93 -8.64
N LYS A 196 -7.06 19.80 -8.92
CA LYS A 196 -7.33 21.13 -9.43
C LYS A 196 -7.68 21.08 -10.92
N THR A 197 -7.01 20.21 -11.66
CA THR A 197 -7.13 20.02 -13.11
C THR A 197 -6.86 18.57 -13.50
N ASN A 198 -7.28 18.17 -14.70
CA ASN A 198 -6.91 16.90 -15.30
C ASN A 198 -5.60 16.96 -16.10
N GLY A 199 -4.98 18.14 -16.17
CA GLY A 199 -3.73 18.36 -16.88
C GLY A 199 -2.49 18.01 -16.05
N ARG A 200 -1.33 18.35 -16.64
CA ARG A 200 -0.04 18.22 -15.96
C ARG A 200 0.02 19.17 -14.75
N GLU A 201 0.43 18.62 -13.60
CA GLU A 201 0.79 19.40 -12.42
C GLU A 201 2.15 18.95 -11.89
N ASP A 202 3.05 19.90 -11.68
CA ASP A 202 4.41 19.61 -11.22
C ASP A 202 4.52 19.67 -9.71
N ASN A 203 3.71 20.52 -9.06
CA ASN A 203 3.70 20.73 -7.62
C ASN A 203 2.26 20.94 -7.11
N PRO A 204 1.96 20.56 -5.84
CA PRO A 204 0.64 20.77 -5.25
C PRO A 204 0.34 22.26 -5.03
N ASP A 205 -0.86 22.69 -5.44
CA ASP A 205 -1.40 24.01 -5.10
C ASP A 205 -2.27 23.91 -3.84
N PHE A 206 -1.70 24.29 -2.69
CA PHE A 206 -2.39 24.16 -1.39
C PHE A 206 -3.66 25.00 -1.23
N ASN A 207 -3.98 25.89 -2.16
CA ASN A 207 -5.30 26.53 -2.21
C ASN A 207 -6.42 25.54 -2.57
N TYR A 208 -6.05 24.40 -3.18
CA TYR A 208 -6.97 23.30 -3.51
C TYR A 208 -6.87 22.11 -2.53
N PHE A 209 -6.13 22.26 -1.45
CA PHE A 209 -6.01 21.20 -0.44
C PHE A 209 -7.39 20.72 0.04
N PRO A 210 -7.61 19.40 0.24
CA PRO A 210 -8.85 18.88 0.80
C PRO A 210 -9.17 19.55 2.14
N SER A 211 -10.39 20.12 2.26
CA SER A 211 -10.84 20.76 3.51
C SER A 211 -11.33 19.70 4.50
N MET A 212 -10.41 18.86 4.98
CA MET A 212 -10.66 17.74 5.87
C MET A 212 -9.53 17.63 6.91
N ASP A 213 -9.88 17.14 8.10
CA ASP A 213 -8.92 16.79 9.14
C ASP A 213 -8.32 15.40 8.92
N ASN A 214 -7.19 15.11 9.57
CA ASN A 214 -6.51 13.81 9.56
C ASN A 214 -6.02 13.32 8.19
N VAL A 215 -5.87 14.23 7.22
CA VAL A 215 -5.26 13.91 5.93
C VAL A 215 -3.76 13.70 6.14
N ALA A 216 -3.27 12.51 5.79
CA ALA A 216 -1.83 12.22 5.79
C ALA A 216 -1.20 12.40 4.41
N ILE A 217 -1.92 12.01 3.36
CA ILE A 217 -1.47 12.11 1.97
C ILE A 217 -2.58 12.76 1.13
N TRP A 218 -2.20 13.69 0.27
CA TRP A 218 -3.05 14.26 -0.75
C TRP A 218 -2.57 13.86 -2.14
N GLN A 219 -3.40 13.09 -2.88
CA GLN A 219 -3.21 12.84 -4.30
C GLN A 219 -3.79 14.04 -5.06
N TYR A 220 -2.92 14.87 -5.63
CA TYR A 220 -3.33 16.15 -6.18
C TYR A 220 -3.36 16.19 -7.71
N THR A 221 -2.84 15.17 -8.40
CA THR A 221 -2.80 15.11 -9.86
C THR A 221 -2.76 13.67 -10.36
N GLN A 222 -3.30 13.47 -11.57
CA GLN A 222 -3.18 12.21 -12.33
C GLN A 222 -2.07 12.28 -13.40
N ASN A 223 -1.35 13.39 -13.49
CA ASN A 223 -0.29 13.60 -14.47
C ASN A 223 0.88 14.39 -13.85
N TRP A 224 1.54 13.73 -12.89
CA TRP A 224 2.64 14.32 -12.17
C TRP A 224 3.83 14.58 -13.09
N ARG A 225 4.20 15.87 -13.23
CA ARG A 225 5.34 16.31 -14.04
C ARG A 225 5.32 15.81 -15.49
N GLY A 226 4.13 15.50 -16.03
CA GLY A 226 3.96 15.00 -17.38
C GLY A 226 4.38 13.54 -17.59
N GLN A 227 4.50 12.74 -16.51
CA GLN A 227 4.97 11.34 -16.57
C GLN A 227 3.84 10.32 -16.65
N ASN A 228 2.59 10.77 -16.78
CA ASN A 228 1.42 9.89 -16.80
C ASN A 228 1.37 8.95 -15.58
N VAL A 229 1.63 9.51 -14.41
CA VAL A 229 1.59 8.85 -13.11
C VAL A 229 0.91 9.78 -12.12
N ASP A 230 0.19 9.20 -11.18
CA ASP A 230 -0.48 9.94 -10.12
C ASP A 230 0.53 10.53 -9.14
N GLY A 231 0.34 11.81 -8.80
CA GLY A 231 1.24 12.56 -7.94
C GLY A 231 0.63 12.89 -6.59
N ASN A 232 1.43 12.68 -5.56
CA ASN A 232 1.06 12.78 -4.17
C ASN A 232 1.98 13.73 -3.40
N VAL A 233 1.46 14.28 -2.32
CA VAL A 233 2.23 14.97 -1.29
C VAL A 233 1.75 14.50 0.09
N ASN A 234 2.68 14.08 0.96
CA ASN A 234 2.32 13.85 2.35
C ASN A 234 2.29 15.17 3.11
N VAL A 235 1.33 15.31 4.01
CA VAL A 235 1.18 16.55 4.81
C VAL A 235 1.62 16.37 6.27
N VAL A 236 1.82 15.13 6.67
CA VAL A 236 2.46 14.73 7.93
C VAL A 236 3.69 13.88 7.63
N PRO A 237 4.67 13.77 8.54
CA PRO A 237 5.75 12.80 8.39
C PRO A 237 5.18 11.39 8.33
N LEU A 238 5.71 10.56 7.42
CA LEU A 238 5.35 9.14 7.31
C LEU A 238 6.50 8.26 7.77
N SER A 239 6.19 7.11 8.38
CA SER A 239 7.18 6.17 8.87
C SER A 239 6.67 4.73 8.76
N ASN A 240 7.44 3.87 8.09
CA ASN A 240 7.23 2.43 8.02
C ASN A 240 7.72 1.73 9.30
N LYS A 241 7.26 2.14 10.47
CA LYS A 241 7.59 1.47 11.72
C LYS A 241 6.41 0.64 12.18
N THR A 242 6.65 -0.65 12.40
CA THR A 242 5.75 -1.46 13.21
C THR A 242 5.65 -0.80 14.59
N ASN A 243 4.45 -0.50 15.04
CA ASN A 243 4.18 -0.23 16.44
C ASN A 243 4.49 -1.50 17.24
N THR A 244 5.76 -1.75 17.54
CA THR A 244 6.19 -2.76 18.52
C THR A 244 5.91 -2.25 19.93
N ASN A 245 4.66 -1.93 20.22
CA ASN A 245 4.17 -1.81 21.58
C ASN A 245 3.24 -2.98 21.86
N ASN A 246 3.73 -3.87 22.71
CA ASN A 246 3.05 -4.96 23.39
C ASN A 246 2.99 -6.33 22.70
N ASN A 247 4.06 -7.12 22.88
CA ASN A 247 3.88 -8.38 23.59
C ASN A 247 5.22 -8.99 24.05
N THR A 248 5.87 -8.35 25.03
CA THR A 248 6.89 -9.05 25.83
C THR A 248 6.23 -9.44 27.15
N SER A 249 5.45 -10.50 27.14
CA SER A 249 5.12 -11.22 28.39
C SER A 249 4.85 -12.67 28.08
N ASN A 250 5.74 -13.50 28.55
CA ASN A 250 5.58 -14.91 28.91
C ASN A 250 5.52 -15.95 27.81
N ASN A 251 6.71 -16.43 27.43
CA ASN A 251 6.89 -17.87 27.28
C ASN A 251 8.25 -18.26 27.85
N ALA A 252 8.29 -18.41 29.18
CA ALA A 252 9.31 -19.21 29.85
C ALA A 252 8.71 -20.59 30.13
N ALA A 253 9.35 -21.59 29.55
CA ALA A 253 9.39 -22.98 29.99
C ALA A 253 8.07 -23.78 30.09
N ASN A 254 7.91 -24.73 29.19
CA ASN A 254 7.71 -26.08 29.62
C ASN A 254 8.22 -27.08 28.58
N THR A 255 9.39 -27.64 28.85
CA THR A 255 9.85 -28.93 28.31
C THR A 255 9.16 -30.03 29.06
N ASN A 256 8.45 -30.96 28.39
CA ASN A 256 8.62 -32.39 28.58
C ASN A 256 7.62 -33.22 27.74
N ASN A 257 8.20 -33.97 26.85
CA ASN A 257 8.18 -35.43 26.76
C ASN A 257 6.96 -36.17 26.16
N SER A 258 7.31 -36.90 25.09
CA SER A 258 7.01 -38.31 24.80
C SER A 258 5.76 -38.69 23.99
N ASN A 259 6.10 -39.22 22.82
CA ASN A 259 5.78 -40.54 22.24
C ASN A 259 4.47 -40.76 21.46
N ALA A 260 4.72 -41.03 20.19
CA ALA A 260 4.28 -42.17 19.36
C ALA A 260 2.77 -42.48 19.23
N ASN A 261 2.18 -42.43 18.05
CA ASN A 261 1.99 -43.61 17.16
C ASN A 261 1.10 -43.29 15.94
N ASN A 262 1.57 -43.74 14.80
CA ASN A 262 0.91 -44.28 13.60
C ASN A 262 -0.60 -44.07 13.36
N GLY A 263 -0.90 -43.63 12.13
CA GLY A 263 -2.21 -43.79 11.51
C GLY A 263 -2.26 -43.18 10.10
N GLN A 264 -1.91 -44.02 9.13
CA GLN A 264 -1.99 -43.77 7.68
C GLN A 264 -3.45 -43.75 7.23
N SER A 265 -3.90 -42.75 6.50
CA SER A 265 -5.03 -42.90 5.56
C SER A 265 -4.94 -41.88 4.43
N SER A 266 -4.87 -42.42 3.25
CA SER A 266 -4.90 -41.78 1.93
C SER A 266 -6.30 -41.30 1.59
N SER A 267 -6.44 -40.06 1.05
CA SER A 267 -7.52 -39.76 0.11
C SER A 267 -7.11 -38.66 -0.85
N GLN A 268 -7.28 -39.00 -2.12
CA GLN A 268 -6.95 -38.27 -3.32
C GLN A 268 -7.73 -36.92 -3.44
N ALA A 269 -7.04 -35.91 -3.94
CA ALA A 269 -7.62 -34.68 -4.38
C ALA A 269 -8.21 -34.79 -5.81
N PRO A 270 -9.33 -34.13 -6.12
CA PRO A 270 -9.81 -34.04 -7.50
C PRO A 270 -9.11 -32.94 -8.27
N ALA A 271 -8.90 -33.21 -9.57
CA ALA A 271 -8.20 -32.39 -10.53
C ALA A 271 -8.88 -31.02 -10.78
N ARG A 272 -8.05 -29.97 -10.90
CA ARG A 272 -8.41 -28.62 -11.37
C ARG A 272 -8.70 -28.60 -12.87
N PRO A 273 -9.70 -27.84 -13.34
CA PRO A 273 -9.73 -27.38 -14.72
C PRO A 273 -8.82 -26.16 -14.89
N ASN A 274 -7.96 -26.27 -15.88
CA ASN A 274 -7.06 -25.22 -16.33
C ASN A 274 -7.84 -24.26 -17.23
N THR A 275 -8.01 -22.98 -16.83
CA THR A 275 -8.41 -21.92 -17.75
C THR A 275 -7.49 -20.71 -17.52
N ASN A 276 -6.38 -20.74 -18.25
CA ASN A 276 -5.52 -19.58 -18.45
C ASN A 276 -6.22 -18.57 -19.36
N LYS A 277 -6.74 -17.50 -18.78
CA LYS A 277 -6.91 -16.22 -19.45
C LYS A 277 -6.70 -15.11 -18.42
N PRO A 278 -5.71 -14.22 -18.58
CA PRO A 278 -5.55 -13.07 -17.71
C PRO A 278 -6.79 -12.17 -17.84
N ALA A 279 -7.42 -11.85 -16.74
CA ALA A 279 -8.44 -10.81 -16.71
C ALA A 279 -7.77 -9.47 -17.02
N GLN A 280 -8.33 -8.74 -17.95
CA GLN A 280 -7.88 -7.39 -18.31
C GLN A 280 -8.16 -6.46 -17.12
N PRO A 281 -7.23 -5.61 -16.71
CA PRO A 281 -7.44 -4.69 -15.58
C PRO A 281 -8.61 -3.77 -15.87
N SER A 282 -9.46 -3.53 -14.87
CA SER A 282 -10.50 -2.51 -14.95
C SER A 282 -9.90 -1.15 -15.21
N GLN A 283 -10.43 -0.43 -16.20
CA GLN A 283 -10.02 0.95 -16.48
C GLN A 283 -10.42 1.83 -15.31
N LYS A 284 -9.49 2.67 -14.85
CA LYS A 284 -9.76 3.71 -13.87
C LYS A 284 -10.87 4.62 -14.43
N PRO A 285 -12.01 4.78 -13.77
CA PRO A 285 -13.06 5.63 -14.28
C PRO A 285 -12.56 7.07 -14.42
N SER A 286 -12.72 7.65 -15.59
CA SER A 286 -12.56 9.09 -15.79
C SER A 286 -13.70 9.78 -15.05
N THR A 287 -13.42 10.44 -13.93
CA THR A 287 -14.39 11.24 -13.21
C THR A 287 -14.71 12.49 -14.01
N ASN A 288 -15.65 12.37 -14.97
CA ASN A 288 -16.35 13.54 -15.53
C ASN A 288 -17.37 13.99 -14.49
N THR A 289 -16.97 14.85 -13.58
CA THR A 289 -17.91 15.66 -12.82
C THR A 289 -18.15 16.95 -13.59
N ASN A 290 -19.14 16.93 -14.49
CA ASN A 290 -19.81 18.16 -14.87
C ASN A 290 -20.58 18.67 -13.66
N VAL A 291 -20.07 19.71 -13.04
CA VAL A 291 -20.81 20.52 -12.07
C VAL A 291 -21.34 21.73 -12.85
N ASN A 292 -22.65 21.75 -13.07
CA ASN A 292 -23.40 22.99 -13.29
C ASN A 292 -23.62 23.67 -11.93
#